data_87b5ef0a2c664f4383573bfc9cde266c
#
_entry.id   87b5ef0a2c664f4383573bfc9cde266c
#
_cell.length_a   1.000
_cell.length_b   1.000
_cell.length_c   1.000
_cell.angle_alpha   90.00
_cell.angle_beta   90.00
_cell.angle_gamma   90.00
#
_symmetry.space_group_name_H-M   'P 1'
#
loop_
_entity.id
_entity.type
_entity.pdbx_description
1 polymer ?
#
loop_
_entity_poly.entity_id
_entity_poly.type
_entity_poly.pdbx_seq_one_letter_code
_entity_poly.pdbx_strand_id
1 'polypeptide(L)'
;IKGIKVGLVGISAIDKQVSECRTQLTNDINAVKEQGANLIIVNFHWGANGETTPDSDQTTLAHAAIDAGADLVVGHHPHVLQGMEVYNGRTIFYSLGNFCDGANMYSDDMDTVIFQPTFTFSAGKELTQTTNSIIPCTISSDSTFNNYQPTPAEDSEKTRIEEKVKELSNQIGNSISGDNSDANSTSGSDGNTTASSESETSSESETSSETSSDGSSSDGSDNSAS
;
A
#
# COMPACT_ATOMS: atom_id res chain seq x y z
N ILE A 1 -16.15 11.15 16.07
CA ILE A 1 -16.56 12.38 15.36
C ILE A 1 -17.97 12.16 14.83
N LYS A 2 -18.95 12.97 15.21
CA LYS A 2 -20.37 12.84 14.76
C LYS A 2 -20.97 11.43 14.96
N GLY A 3 -20.57 10.74 16.04
CA GLY A 3 -21.02 9.38 16.35
C GLY A 3 -20.28 8.26 15.57
N ILE A 4 -19.33 8.60 14.71
CA ILE A 4 -18.43 7.67 14.05
C ILE A 4 -17.18 7.48 14.92
N LYS A 5 -16.84 6.22 15.20
CA LYS A 5 -15.57 5.85 15.83
C LYS A 5 -14.50 5.70 14.75
N VAL A 6 -13.40 6.39 14.91
CA VAL A 6 -12.22 6.29 14.04
C VAL A 6 -11.13 5.51 14.76
N GLY A 7 -10.70 4.40 14.18
CA GLY A 7 -9.52 3.66 14.58
C GLY A 7 -8.30 4.21 13.85
N LEU A 8 -7.25 4.53 14.59
CA LEU A 8 -5.97 4.94 14.05
C LEU A 8 -4.92 3.89 14.38
N VAL A 9 -4.25 3.38 13.36
CA VAL A 9 -3.15 2.41 13.47
C VAL A 9 -1.89 3.04 12.93
N GLY A 10 -0.77 2.91 13.64
CA GLY A 10 0.53 3.43 13.25
C GLY A 10 1.56 2.31 13.17
N ILE A 11 2.21 2.15 12.03
CA ILE A 11 3.24 1.13 11.79
C ILE A 11 4.52 1.79 11.29
N SER A 12 5.64 1.54 11.98
CA SER A 12 6.96 1.83 11.44
C SER A 12 7.53 0.57 10.81
N ALA A 13 7.86 0.63 9.53
CA ALA A 13 8.45 -0.46 8.76
C ALA A 13 9.96 -0.26 8.52
N ILE A 14 10.55 0.83 9.03
CA ILE A 14 11.97 1.08 8.89
C ILE A 14 12.75 0.04 9.70
N ASP A 15 13.74 -0.58 9.06
CA ASP A 15 14.59 -1.63 9.63
C ASP A 15 13.84 -2.87 10.17
N LYS A 16 12.64 -3.13 9.65
CA LYS A 16 11.82 -4.28 10.03
C LYS A 16 11.50 -5.18 8.86
N GLN A 17 11.31 -6.46 9.16
CA GLN A 17 10.83 -7.42 8.17
C GLN A 17 9.35 -7.17 7.82
N VAL A 18 8.99 -7.26 6.56
CA VAL A 18 7.61 -7.12 6.07
C VAL A 18 6.65 -8.06 6.82
N SER A 19 7.08 -9.29 7.11
CA SER A 19 6.29 -10.29 7.82
C SER A 19 5.94 -9.86 9.26
N GLU A 20 6.86 -9.21 9.95
CA GLU A 20 6.63 -8.67 11.29
C GLU A 20 5.64 -7.52 11.25
N CYS A 21 5.85 -6.59 10.31
CA CYS A 21 4.95 -5.45 10.11
C CYS A 21 3.53 -5.93 9.77
N ARG A 22 3.37 -6.94 8.90
CA ARG A 22 2.06 -7.51 8.56
C ARG A 22 1.37 -8.14 9.76
N THR A 23 2.13 -8.86 10.60
CA THR A 23 1.58 -9.46 11.82
C THR A 23 1.10 -8.38 12.79
N GLN A 24 1.92 -7.38 13.07
CA GLN A 24 1.55 -6.24 13.91
C GLN A 24 0.33 -5.51 13.34
N LEU A 25 0.35 -5.17 12.06
CA LEU A 25 -0.73 -4.49 11.34
C LEU A 25 -2.07 -5.22 11.49
N THR A 26 -2.08 -6.54 11.26
CA THR A 26 -3.31 -7.35 11.38
C THR A 26 -3.84 -7.34 12.82
N ASN A 27 -2.98 -7.48 13.80
CA ASN A 27 -3.35 -7.45 15.21
C ASN A 27 -3.94 -6.08 15.60
N ASP A 28 -3.28 -4.99 15.19
CA ASP A 28 -3.70 -3.64 15.54
C ASP A 28 -5.02 -3.25 14.85
N ILE A 29 -5.21 -3.63 13.57
CA ILE A 29 -6.49 -3.45 12.87
C ILE A 29 -7.60 -4.23 13.57
N ASN A 30 -7.37 -5.49 13.94
CA ASN A 30 -8.35 -6.29 14.66
C ASN A 30 -8.71 -5.66 16.01
N ALA A 31 -7.72 -5.17 16.75
CA ALA A 31 -7.95 -4.51 18.03
C ALA A 31 -8.85 -3.26 17.93
N VAL A 32 -8.67 -2.42 16.90
CA VAL A 32 -9.55 -1.26 16.70
C VAL A 32 -10.94 -1.66 16.21
N LYS A 33 -11.05 -2.74 15.41
CA LYS A 33 -12.34 -3.34 15.01
C LYS A 33 -13.13 -3.84 16.22
N GLU A 34 -12.49 -4.59 17.11
CA GLU A 34 -13.10 -5.10 18.34
C GLU A 34 -13.59 -3.97 19.26
N GLN A 35 -12.93 -2.83 19.23
CA GLN A 35 -13.37 -1.61 19.90
C GLN A 35 -14.52 -0.90 19.18
N GLY A 36 -14.98 -1.40 18.04
CA GLY A 36 -16.12 -0.89 17.27
C GLY A 36 -15.77 0.32 16.41
N ALA A 37 -14.56 0.38 15.84
CA ALA A 37 -14.22 1.38 14.84
C ALA A 37 -15.14 1.26 13.61
N ASN A 38 -15.63 2.39 13.13
CA ASN A 38 -16.45 2.51 11.91
C ASN A 38 -15.60 2.95 10.70
N LEU A 39 -14.43 3.51 10.97
CA LEU A 39 -13.44 3.97 10.00
C LEU A 39 -12.07 3.59 10.55
N ILE A 40 -11.22 2.97 9.73
CA ILE A 40 -9.88 2.57 10.11
C ILE A 40 -8.88 3.24 9.17
N ILE A 41 -8.00 4.04 9.75
CA ILE A 41 -6.93 4.75 9.05
C ILE A 41 -5.59 4.17 9.51
N VAL A 42 -4.78 3.72 8.57
CA VAL A 42 -3.44 3.22 8.85
C VAL A 42 -2.41 4.24 8.38
N ASN A 43 -1.51 4.62 9.29
CA ASN A 43 -0.37 5.48 9.00
C ASN A 43 0.90 4.64 9.00
N PHE A 44 1.65 4.69 7.90
CA PHE A 44 2.94 4.03 7.78
C PHE A 44 4.09 5.03 7.83
N HIS A 45 5.19 4.60 8.43
CA HIS A 45 6.50 5.23 8.30
C HIS A 45 7.43 4.21 7.63
N TRP A 46 7.72 4.39 6.33
CA TRP A 46 8.27 3.36 5.44
C TRP A 46 9.04 3.93 4.24
N GLY A 47 9.58 3.02 3.41
CA GLY A 47 10.22 3.36 2.15
C GLY A 47 11.62 3.93 2.32
N ALA A 48 12.23 4.33 1.23
CA ALA A 48 13.55 4.92 1.20
C ALA A 48 13.48 6.45 1.08
N ASN A 49 14.41 7.13 1.74
CA ASN A 49 14.50 8.58 1.71
C ASN A 49 14.82 9.09 0.30
N GLY A 50 14.08 10.06 -0.19
CA GLY A 50 14.23 10.70 -1.49
C GLY A 50 13.61 9.93 -2.66
N GLU A 51 13.10 8.70 -2.45
CA GLU A 51 12.49 7.92 -3.51
C GLU A 51 11.04 8.35 -3.77
N THR A 52 10.76 8.75 -5.01
CA THR A 52 9.43 9.23 -5.43
C THR A 52 8.47 8.12 -5.86
N THR A 53 8.99 6.91 -6.08
CA THR A 53 8.21 5.71 -6.43
C THR A 53 8.17 4.77 -5.23
N PRO A 54 6.99 4.30 -4.82
CA PRO A 54 6.91 3.31 -3.74
C PRO A 54 7.62 2.01 -4.12
N ASP A 55 8.34 1.42 -3.17
CA ASP A 55 8.96 0.11 -3.34
C ASP A 55 7.96 -1.04 -3.15
N SER A 56 8.43 -2.27 -3.37
CA SER A 56 7.61 -3.48 -3.23
C SER A 56 7.12 -3.73 -1.81
N ASP A 57 7.89 -3.32 -0.80
CA ASP A 57 7.54 -3.51 0.60
C ASP A 57 6.43 -2.54 1.01
N GLN A 58 6.51 -1.28 0.55
CA GLN A 58 5.45 -0.29 0.71
C GLN A 58 4.14 -0.78 0.08
N THR A 59 4.18 -1.24 -1.16
CA THR A 59 3.02 -1.74 -1.89
C THR A 59 2.42 -2.96 -1.19
N THR A 60 3.25 -3.93 -0.79
CA THR A 60 2.83 -5.14 -0.08
C THR A 60 2.14 -4.81 1.25
N LEU A 61 2.70 -3.88 2.03
CA LEU A 61 2.14 -3.48 3.32
C LEU A 61 0.86 -2.66 3.17
N ALA A 62 0.79 -1.78 2.17
CA ALA A 62 -0.40 -0.99 1.87
C ALA A 62 -1.59 -1.88 1.52
N HIS A 63 -1.38 -2.81 0.58
CA HIS A 63 -2.42 -3.76 0.17
C HIS A 63 -2.85 -4.65 1.34
N ALA A 64 -1.88 -5.15 2.14
CA ALA A 64 -2.19 -5.94 3.33
C ALA A 64 -3.03 -5.16 4.36
N ALA A 65 -2.83 -3.85 4.50
CA ALA A 65 -3.64 -3.02 5.37
C ALA A 65 -5.10 -2.93 4.90
N ILE A 66 -5.30 -2.69 3.60
CA ILE A 66 -6.64 -2.64 3.00
C ILE A 66 -7.33 -4.01 3.11
N ASP A 67 -6.64 -5.10 2.78
CA ASP A 67 -7.17 -6.46 2.88
C ASP A 67 -7.51 -6.85 4.33
N ALA A 68 -6.75 -6.35 5.30
CA ALA A 68 -7.07 -6.49 6.72
C ALA A 68 -8.25 -5.61 7.17
N GLY A 69 -8.71 -4.67 6.35
CA GLY A 69 -9.90 -3.85 6.54
C GLY A 69 -9.63 -2.39 6.92
N ALA A 70 -8.48 -1.85 6.54
CA ALA A 70 -8.28 -0.41 6.57
C ALA A 70 -9.13 0.28 5.49
N ASP A 71 -9.64 1.46 5.79
CA ASP A 71 -10.41 2.28 4.87
C ASP A 71 -9.56 3.34 4.17
N LEU A 72 -8.39 3.63 4.73
CA LEU A 72 -7.42 4.57 4.22
C LEU A 72 -6.02 4.19 4.69
N VAL A 73 -5.05 4.32 3.80
CA VAL A 73 -3.61 4.22 4.11
C VAL A 73 -2.92 5.54 3.78
N VAL A 74 -2.10 6.03 4.70
CA VAL A 74 -1.27 7.24 4.52
C VAL A 74 0.16 6.92 4.91
N GLY A 75 1.09 7.22 4.01
CA GLY A 75 2.50 6.96 4.20
C GLY A 75 3.33 8.22 4.47
N HIS A 76 4.44 8.00 5.17
CA HIS A 76 5.42 9.00 5.60
C HIS A 76 6.81 8.40 5.53
N HIS A 77 7.83 9.17 5.67
CA HIS A 77 9.27 8.90 5.72
C HIS A 77 10.04 9.24 4.44
N PRO A 78 9.59 8.99 3.21
CA PRO A 78 10.43 9.29 2.05
C PRO A 78 10.90 10.76 1.94
N HIS A 79 10.30 11.68 2.70
CA HIS A 79 10.59 13.12 2.69
C HIS A 79 10.32 13.82 1.36
N VAL A 80 9.75 13.10 0.40
CA VAL A 80 9.25 13.58 -0.89
C VAL A 80 7.84 13.07 -1.12
N LEU A 81 7.11 13.71 -2.03
CA LEU A 81 5.80 13.21 -2.45
C LEU A 81 5.95 11.88 -3.21
N GLN A 82 5.12 10.93 -2.86
CA GLN A 82 4.83 9.76 -3.70
C GLN A 82 3.38 9.83 -4.17
N GLY A 83 2.99 8.97 -5.11
CA GLY A 83 1.65 8.99 -5.68
C GLY A 83 0.56 8.38 -4.79
N MET A 84 -0.66 8.43 -5.30
CA MET A 84 -1.83 7.74 -4.75
C MET A 84 -2.21 6.54 -5.60
N GLU A 85 -2.76 5.53 -4.94
CA GLU A 85 -3.37 4.34 -5.54
C GLU A 85 -4.78 4.15 -5.01
N VAL A 86 -5.65 3.55 -5.83
CA VAL A 86 -6.94 3.00 -5.39
C VAL A 86 -6.88 1.48 -5.49
N TYR A 87 -6.79 0.82 -4.34
CA TYR A 87 -6.76 -0.63 -4.21
C TYR A 87 -8.02 -1.13 -3.50
N ASN A 88 -8.73 -2.08 -4.10
CA ASN A 88 -10.01 -2.61 -3.58
C ASN A 88 -11.01 -1.50 -3.18
N GLY A 89 -11.05 -0.40 -3.95
CA GLY A 89 -11.94 0.73 -3.69
C GLY A 89 -11.54 1.62 -2.50
N ARG A 90 -10.34 1.44 -1.96
CA ARG A 90 -9.77 2.24 -0.86
C ARG A 90 -8.55 3.01 -1.34
N THR A 91 -8.34 4.17 -0.77
CA THR A 91 -7.23 5.05 -1.14
C THR A 91 -5.99 4.74 -0.31
N ILE A 92 -4.86 4.71 -0.99
CA ILE A 92 -3.52 4.66 -0.45
C ILE A 92 -2.80 5.93 -0.94
N PHE A 93 -2.24 6.72 -0.03
CA PHE A 93 -1.33 7.81 -0.38
C PHE A 93 0.05 7.44 0.18
N TYR A 94 1.00 7.11 -0.68
CA TYR A 94 2.26 6.48 -0.29
C TYR A 94 3.22 7.40 0.46
N SER A 95 3.26 8.72 0.14
CA SER A 95 3.99 9.72 0.94
C SER A 95 3.45 11.12 0.70
N LEU A 96 3.23 11.87 1.79
CA LEU A 96 2.78 13.26 1.75
C LEU A 96 3.95 14.27 1.61
N GLY A 97 5.20 13.80 1.59
CA GLY A 97 6.38 14.67 1.68
C GLY A 97 6.59 15.24 3.09
N ASN A 98 7.51 16.17 3.21
CA ASN A 98 7.71 16.96 4.42
C ASN A 98 6.58 17.96 4.60
N PHE A 99 6.25 18.31 5.86
CA PHE A 99 5.32 19.42 6.13
C PHE A 99 5.97 20.45 7.04
N CYS A 100 6.20 20.11 8.30
CA CYS A 100 6.98 20.94 9.25
C CYS A 100 8.29 20.21 9.56
N ASP A 101 9.23 20.24 8.64
CA ASP A 101 10.55 19.62 8.82
C ASP A 101 11.55 20.63 9.40
N GLY A 102 11.74 20.58 10.71
CA GLY A 102 12.67 21.45 11.43
C GLY A 102 14.15 21.07 11.30
N ALA A 103 14.46 19.96 10.64
CA ALA A 103 15.82 19.41 10.59
C ALA A 103 16.63 19.89 9.37
N ASN A 104 15.95 20.29 8.28
CA ASN A 104 16.61 20.61 7.03
C ASN A 104 16.23 22.01 6.52
N MET A 105 17.19 22.94 6.59
CA MET A 105 17.02 24.30 6.09
C MET A 105 17.07 24.38 4.55
N TYR A 106 17.78 23.44 3.91
CA TYR A 106 17.94 23.39 2.45
C TYR A 106 17.47 22.02 1.97
N SER A 107 16.15 21.87 1.85
CA SER A 107 15.54 20.63 1.33
C SER A 107 15.64 20.62 -0.19
N ASP A 108 15.99 19.47 -0.77
CA ASP A 108 16.03 19.27 -2.22
C ASP A 108 14.61 19.25 -2.83
N ASP A 109 13.60 18.85 -2.06
CA ASP A 109 12.19 18.89 -2.45
C ASP A 109 11.39 19.66 -1.40
N MET A 110 10.76 20.74 -1.83
CA MET A 110 9.95 21.59 -0.97
C MET A 110 8.43 21.36 -1.17
N ASP A 111 8.05 20.41 -1.99
CA ASP A 111 6.66 20.11 -2.30
C ASP A 111 6.02 19.24 -1.22
N THR A 112 4.80 19.59 -0.85
CA THR A 112 4.00 18.82 0.08
C THR A 112 2.51 19.03 -0.18
N VAL A 113 1.67 18.28 0.50
CA VAL A 113 0.22 18.44 0.41
C VAL A 113 -0.44 18.28 1.77
N ILE A 114 -1.56 18.98 1.95
CA ILE A 114 -2.55 18.63 2.97
C ILE A 114 -3.54 17.70 2.27
N PHE A 115 -3.55 16.43 2.66
CA PHE A 115 -4.50 15.45 2.15
C PHE A 115 -5.80 15.51 2.95
N GLN A 116 -6.93 15.70 2.24
CA GLN A 116 -8.25 15.89 2.85
C GLN A 116 -9.25 14.87 2.30
N PRO A 117 -9.28 13.63 2.85
CA PRO A 117 -10.33 12.68 2.54
C PRO A 117 -11.65 13.05 3.19
N THR A 118 -12.75 12.89 2.45
CA THR A 118 -14.11 13.03 2.97
C THR A 118 -14.80 11.67 2.94
N PHE A 119 -15.30 11.25 4.09
CA PHE A 119 -15.97 9.96 4.28
C PHE A 119 -17.47 10.17 4.51
N THR A 120 -18.29 9.49 3.73
CA THR A 120 -19.76 9.48 3.87
C THR A 120 -20.21 8.15 4.45
N PHE A 121 -21.08 8.22 5.45
CA PHE A 121 -21.60 7.06 6.14
C PHE A 121 -23.12 6.94 6.00
N SER A 122 -23.63 5.71 5.95
CA SER A 122 -25.04 5.40 6.08
C SER A 122 -25.55 5.71 7.50
N ALA A 123 -26.89 5.69 7.70
CA ALA A 123 -27.47 5.77 9.03
C ALA A 123 -27.03 4.60 9.95
N GLY A 124 -26.67 3.47 9.37
CA GLY A 124 -26.08 2.31 10.06
C GLY A 124 -24.59 2.43 10.37
N LYS A 125 -23.98 3.58 10.07
CA LYS A 125 -22.55 3.87 10.25
C LYS A 125 -21.60 3.03 9.37
N GLU A 126 -22.08 2.56 8.24
CA GLU A 126 -21.26 1.91 7.23
C GLU A 126 -20.70 2.96 6.29
N LEU A 127 -19.42 2.87 5.95
CA LEU A 127 -18.76 3.75 4.98
C LEU A 127 -19.34 3.47 3.58
N THR A 128 -19.95 4.48 2.97
CA THR A 128 -20.61 4.37 1.66
C THR A 128 -19.84 5.06 0.54
N GLN A 129 -19.07 6.09 0.86
CA GLN A 129 -18.30 6.84 -0.13
C GLN A 129 -17.07 7.47 0.51
N THR A 130 -15.99 7.49 -0.26
CA THR A 130 -14.79 8.28 0.04
C THR A 130 -14.49 9.17 -1.17
N THR A 131 -14.25 10.45 -0.92
CA THR A 131 -13.73 11.39 -1.92
C THR A 131 -12.45 12.02 -1.39
N ASN A 132 -11.49 12.23 -2.27
CA ASN A 132 -10.19 12.74 -1.90
C ASN A 132 -9.96 14.12 -2.52
N SER A 133 -9.36 15.02 -1.74
CA SER A 133 -8.82 16.27 -2.23
C SER A 133 -7.46 16.54 -1.62
N ILE A 134 -6.66 17.32 -2.29
CA ILE A 134 -5.38 17.80 -1.79
C ILE A 134 -5.38 19.33 -1.81
N ILE A 135 -4.67 19.92 -0.85
CA ILE A 135 -4.24 21.30 -0.90
C ILE A 135 -2.73 21.26 -1.13
N PRO A 136 -2.28 21.57 -2.34
CA PRO A 136 -0.85 21.69 -2.61
C PRO A 136 -0.21 22.75 -1.73
N CYS A 137 0.93 22.44 -1.17
CA CYS A 137 1.68 23.32 -0.29
C CYS A 137 3.18 23.24 -0.61
N THR A 138 3.91 24.27 -0.20
CA THR A 138 5.35 24.22 -0.03
C THR A 138 5.68 24.14 1.45
N ILE A 139 6.79 23.51 1.83
CA ILE A 139 7.23 23.41 3.25
C ILE A 139 7.69 24.75 3.82
N SER A 140 7.77 25.79 2.98
CA SER A 140 8.27 27.12 3.32
C SER A 140 7.48 28.19 2.61
N SER A 141 7.38 29.38 3.22
CA SER A 141 6.92 30.60 2.57
C SER A 141 8.02 31.33 1.80
N ASP A 142 9.28 30.87 1.90
CA ASP A 142 10.43 31.35 1.15
C ASP A 142 10.85 30.30 0.11
N SER A 143 11.11 30.73 -1.12
CA SER A 143 11.45 29.83 -2.22
C SER A 143 12.91 29.38 -2.24
N THR A 144 13.76 29.93 -1.37
CA THR A 144 15.22 29.70 -1.38
C THR A 144 15.71 28.86 -0.22
N PHE A 145 14.95 28.78 0.86
CA PHE A 145 15.28 27.96 2.02
C PHE A 145 14.01 27.59 2.80
N ASN A 146 14.07 26.55 3.59
CA ASN A 146 13.00 26.14 4.46
C ASN A 146 12.97 26.99 5.72
N ASN A 147 11.97 27.88 5.83
CA ASN A 147 11.72 28.70 7.00
C ASN A 147 10.73 28.06 8.00
N TYR A 148 10.39 26.78 7.76
CA TYR A 148 9.50 25.97 8.62
C TYR A 148 8.07 26.48 8.72
N GLN A 149 7.61 27.19 7.67
CA GLN A 149 6.24 27.72 7.57
C GLN A 149 5.56 27.12 6.33
N PRO A 150 4.97 25.94 6.45
CA PRO A 150 4.22 25.34 5.35
C PRO A 150 3.16 26.32 4.84
N THR A 151 3.16 26.55 3.54
CA THR A 151 2.32 27.57 2.91
C THR A 151 1.54 26.94 1.75
N PRO A 152 0.22 27.13 1.65
CA PRO A 152 -0.54 26.72 0.47
C PRO A 152 0.06 27.32 -0.80
N ALA A 153 0.27 26.47 -1.80
CA ALA A 153 0.75 26.89 -3.09
C ALA A 153 -0.37 27.60 -3.88
N GLU A 154 -0.01 28.61 -4.64
CA GLU A 154 -0.93 29.38 -5.46
C GLU A 154 -0.51 29.33 -6.94
N ASP A 155 -1.40 29.69 -7.83
CA ASP A 155 -1.19 29.83 -9.28
C ASP A 155 -0.43 28.65 -9.94
N SER A 156 0.69 28.94 -10.54
CA SER A 156 1.51 27.94 -11.26
C SER A 156 2.13 26.90 -10.35
N GLU A 157 2.52 27.25 -9.12
CA GLU A 157 3.06 26.30 -8.15
C GLU A 157 2.00 25.28 -7.69
N LYS A 158 0.78 25.73 -7.46
CA LYS A 158 -0.35 24.86 -7.16
C LYS A 158 -0.56 23.84 -8.28
N THR A 159 -0.65 24.33 -9.52
CA THR A 159 -0.84 23.47 -10.70
C THR A 159 0.32 22.47 -10.86
N ARG A 160 1.56 22.92 -10.67
CA ARG A 160 2.75 22.07 -10.77
C ARG A 160 2.74 20.92 -9.75
N ILE A 161 2.38 21.21 -8.50
CA ILE A 161 2.31 20.18 -7.44
C ILE A 161 1.15 19.22 -7.69
N GLU A 162 -0.02 19.71 -8.13
CA GLU A 162 -1.17 18.87 -8.52
C GLU A 162 -0.79 17.91 -9.65
N GLU A 163 -0.11 18.41 -10.69
CA GLU A 163 0.39 17.60 -11.80
C GLU A 163 1.45 16.60 -11.36
N LYS A 164 2.36 16.99 -10.47
CA LYS A 164 3.35 16.08 -9.87
C LYS A 164 2.69 14.90 -9.17
N VAL A 165 1.72 15.14 -8.29
CA VAL A 165 0.99 14.07 -7.59
C VAL A 165 0.25 13.17 -8.58
N LYS A 166 -0.36 13.74 -9.61
CA LYS A 166 -1.06 12.98 -10.66
C LYS A 166 -0.09 12.10 -11.46
N GLU A 167 1.06 12.64 -11.86
CA GLU A 167 2.08 11.90 -12.59
C GLU A 167 2.64 10.74 -11.78
N LEU A 168 3.00 10.98 -10.51
CA LEU A 168 3.47 9.95 -9.58
C LEU A 168 2.41 8.85 -9.38
N SER A 169 1.13 9.22 -9.30
CA SER A 169 0.03 8.25 -9.18
C SER A 169 -0.14 7.41 -10.45
N ASN A 170 0.00 8.00 -11.63
CA ASN A 170 -0.06 7.28 -12.90
C ASN A 170 1.08 6.27 -13.05
N GLN A 171 2.26 6.57 -12.51
CA GLN A 171 3.40 5.66 -12.53
C GLN A 171 3.13 4.40 -11.71
N ILE A 172 2.48 4.52 -10.54
CA ILE A 172 2.07 3.39 -9.71
C ILE A 172 1.09 2.50 -10.48
N GLY A 173 0.04 3.06 -11.09
CA GLY A 173 -0.94 2.33 -11.87
C GLY A 173 -0.33 1.57 -13.07
N ASN A 174 0.67 2.14 -13.72
CA ASN A 174 1.38 1.50 -14.82
C ASN A 174 2.30 0.37 -14.33
N SER A 175 2.91 0.51 -13.17
CA SER A 175 3.77 -0.51 -12.56
C SER A 175 2.97 -1.76 -12.17
N ILE A 176 1.78 -1.58 -11.61
CA ILE A 176 0.88 -2.68 -11.24
C ILE A 176 0.30 -3.38 -12.46
N SER A 177 0.00 -2.64 -13.53
CA SER A 177 -0.51 -3.20 -14.79
C SER A 177 0.55 -4.00 -15.56
N GLY A 178 1.82 -3.70 -15.38
CA GLY A 178 2.95 -4.41 -15.98
C GLY A 178 3.18 -5.80 -15.39
N ASP A 179 2.86 -6.00 -14.13
CA ASP A 179 3.06 -7.26 -13.41
C ASP A 179 1.90 -8.26 -13.60
N ASN A 180 0.74 -7.79 -14.10
CA ASN A 180 -0.46 -8.60 -14.30
C ASN A 180 -0.68 -9.05 -15.76
N SER A 181 0.29 -8.92 -16.66
CA SER A 181 0.10 -9.30 -18.07
C SER A 181 0.10 -10.82 -18.34
N ASP A 182 0.29 -11.68 -17.33
CA ASP A 182 0.26 -13.15 -17.46
C ASP A 182 -0.98 -13.86 -16.89
N ALA A 183 -1.99 -13.13 -16.43
CA ALA A 183 -3.21 -13.74 -15.92
C ALA A 183 -4.46 -12.97 -16.35
N ASN A 184 -4.95 -13.25 -17.52
CA ASN A 184 -6.32 -13.39 -17.97
C ASN A 184 -6.63 -12.76 -19.33
N SER A 185 -6.48 -13.53 -20.40
CA SER A 185 -7.20 -13.30 -21.65
C SER A 185 -8.15 -14.46 -21.93
N THR A 186 -9.35 -14.38 -21.35
CA THR A 186 -10.54 -15.06 -21.87
C THR A 186 -11.74 -14.16 -21.65
N SER A 187 -11.95 -13.24 -22.55
CA SER A 187 -13.26 -12.63 -22.72
C SER A 187 -13.97 -13.36 -23.85
N GLY A 188 -15.15 -13.90 -23.53
CA GLY A 188 -16.04 -14.54 -24.44
C GLY A 188 -16.55 -13.58 -25.54
N SER A 189 -16.77 -14.15 -26.70
CA SER A 189 -17.70 -13.63 -27.70
C SER A 189 -18.54 -14.77 -28.20
N ASP A 190 -19.82 -14.57 -28.13
CA ASP A 190 -20.92 -15.41 -28.61
C ASP A 190 -20.81 -15.74 -30.10
N GLY A 191 -21.31 -16.92 -30.45
CA GLY A 191 -21.61 -17.22 -31.88
C GLY A 191 -21.71 -18.68 -32.24
N ASN A 192 -22.79 -19.29 -31.83
CA ASN A 192 -23.65 -20.28 -32.52
C ASN A 192 -23.09 -21.19 -33.62
N THR A 193 -23.52 -22.46 -33.51
CA THR A 193 -23.92 -23.51 -34.47
C THR A 193 -23.01 -24.72 -34.70
N THR A 194 -23.69 -25.85 -34.36
CA THR A 194 -23.82 -27.17 -34.99
C THR A 194 -22.67 -28.17 -35.00
N ALA A 195 -22.96 -29.23 -34.26
CA ALA A 195 -23.08 -30.67 -34.58
C ALA A 195 -21.90 -31.46 -35.10
N SER A 196 -21.77 -32.56 -34.42
CA SER A 196 -21.55 -33.97 -34.77
C SER A 196 -20.20 -34.60 -34.45
N SER A 197 -20.37 -35.60 -33.59
CA SER A 197 -20.01 -37.03 -33.67
C SER A 197 -18.55 -37.46 -33.35
N GLU A 198 -18.54 -38.33 -32.27
CA GLU A 198 -17.89 -39.63 -32.16
C GLU A 198 -16.35 -39.72 -32.37
N SER A 199 -15.57 -40.37 -31.56
CA SER A 199 -15.59 -41.67 -30.89
C SER A 199 -14.30 -41.85 -30.05
N GLU A 200 -14.47 -42.51 -28.91
CA GLU A 200 -13.71 -43.57 -28.25
C GLU A 200 -12.20 -43.72 -28.61
N THR A 201 -11.30 -43.88 -27.61
CA THR A 201 -10.95 -45.12 -26.90
C THR A 201 -9.81 -44.91 -25.93
N SER A 202 -10.01 -45.41 -24.76
CA SER A 202 -9.19 -46.09 -23.75
C SER A 202 -7.68 -46.33 -24.03
N SER A 203 -6.86 -46.17 -22.98
CA SER A 203 -6.23 -47.28 -22.30
C SER A 203 -5.32 -46.85 -21.15
N GLU A 204 -5.50 -47.58 -20.08
CA GLU A 204 -4.73 -47.68 -18.85
C GLU A 204 -3.29 -48.14 -19.08
N SER A 205 -2.40 -47.79 -18.14
CA SER A 205 -1.62 -48.82 -17.42
C SER A 205 -0.76 -48.21 -16.32
N GLU A 206 -0.92 -48.86 -15.19
CA GLU A 206 -0.16 -48.82 -13.93
C GLU A 206 1.30 -49.25 -14.10
N THR A 207 2.13 -48.92 -13.08
CA THR A 207 2.87 -49.75 -12.13
C THR A 207 4.01 -48.95 -11.54
N SER A 208 4.03 -48.65 -10.26
CA SER A 208 4.56 -49.31 -9.06
C SER A 208 6.08 -49.59 -9.02
N SER A 209 6.68 -49.16 -7.95
CA SER A 209 7.52 -49.82 -6.92
C SER A 209 8.63 -48.90 -6.43
N GLU A 210 8.62 -48.51 -5.17
CA GLU A 210 9.30 -49.05 -3.97
C GLU A 210 10.82 -49.26 -4.11
N THR A 211 11.60 -48.67 -3.19
CA THR A 211 12.25 -49.20 -1.97
C THR A 211 13.30 -48.21 -1.49
N SER A 212 13.20 -47.71 -0.29
CA SER A 212 13.83 -48.00 1.02
C SER A 212 15.40 -48.06 1.06
N SER A 213 15.88 -47.38 2.04
CA SER A 213 16.75 -47.74 3.18
C SER A 213 17.87 -46.71 3.39
N ASP A 214 17.92 -46.14 4.54
CA ASP A 214 18.58 -46.52 5.79
C ASP A 214 20.00 -45.98 5.98
N GLY A 215 20.26 -45.47 7.21
CA GLY A 215 21.59 -45.47 7.83
C GLY A 215 22.03 -44.08 8.33
N SER A 216 21.69 -43.67 9.52
CA SER A 216 22.29 -43.92 10.83
C SER A 216 23.52 -43.07 11.17
N SER A 217 23.34 -42.24 12.22
CA SER A 217 24.22 -41.99 13.39
C SER A 217 25.62 -41.40 13.13
N SER A 218 26.14 -40.52 13.87
CA SER A 218 26.29 -40.33 15.33
C SER A 218 27.15 -39.11 15.62
N ASP A 219 26.81 -38.49 16.74
CA ASP A 219 27.66 -38.08 17.85
C ASP A 219 28.80 -37.08 17.68
N GLY A 220 28.77 -36.17 18.66
CA GLY A 220 29.94 -35.77 19.40
C GLY A 220 30.00 -34.27 19.76
N SER A 221 29.38 -33.94 20.88
CA SER A 221 29.92 -33.23 22.06
C SER A 221 31.02 -32.17 21.91
N ASP A 222 30.68 -31.13 22.54
CA ASP A 222 31.31 -30.45 23.68
C ASP A 222 32.22 -29.24 23.46
N ASN A 223 31.89 -28.27 24.25
CA ASN A 223 32.67 -27.48 25.21
C ASN A 223 33.09 -26.03 24.86
N SER A 224 32.38 -25.20 25.63
CA SER A 224 32.88 -24.15 26.60
C SER A 224 33.79 -23.00 26.14
N ALA A 225 33.24 -21.88 26.49
CA ALA A 225 33.82 -20.79 27.28
C ALA A 225 34.97 -19.93 26.72
N SER A 226 34.69 -18.69 26.50
CA SER A 226 35.17 -17.52 27.26
C SER A 226 34.36 -16.30 26.84
#